data_b51660679c964dafd24b9e7204adf039
#
_entry.id   b51660679c964dafd24b9e7204adf039
#
_cell.length_a   1.000
_cell.length_b   1.000
_cell.length_c   1.000
_cell.angle_alpha   90.00
_cell.angle_beta   90.00
_cell.angle_gamma   90.00
#
_symmetry.space_group_name_H-M   'P 1'
#
loop_
_entity.id
_entity.type
_entity.pdbx_description
1 polymer ?
#
loop_
_entity_poly.entity_id
_entity_poly.type
_entity_poly.pdbx_seq_one_letter_code
_entity_poly.pdbx_strand_id
1 'polypeptide(L)'
;MTNNYVGKTVKLSILCVIMAATIAFSIWHSWGYCASADDVAQIFRQNEQLFERCQSALEREPAISHIVFREGECVSNVSYYCIDGVYYAGAIPGKELANIVSELENAVPLRRIQIRDGGKKVNFFLQVSNLLNAAGIWYLEDGGLDTMHIKTYIKESVECIPNWFCYIT
;
A
#
# COMPACT_ATOMS: atom_id res chain seq x y z
N MET A 1 17.87 46.95 -31.88
CA MET A 1 17.12 46.70 -30.60
C MET A 1 16.44 45.30 -30.51
N THR A 2 16.70 44.36 -31.38
CA THR A 2 16.02 43.07 -31.49
C THR A 2 16.66 41.89 -30.71
N ASN A 3 17.92 42.02 -30.28
CA ASN A 3 18.66 40.92 -29.69
C ASN A 3 18.32 40.59 -28.20
N ASN A 4 17.67 41.53 -27.49
CA ASN A 4 17.33 41.32 -26.06
C ASN A 4 16.05 40.50 -25.83
N TYR A 5 15.15 40.46 -26.80
CA TYR A 5 13.89 39.68 -26.67
C TYR A 5 14.06 38.19 -26.89
N VAL A 6 14.92 37.83 -27.86
CA VAL A 6 15.21 36.38 -28.14
C VAL A 6 15.85 35.73 -26.97
N GLY A 7 16.81 36.38 -26.30
CA GLY A 7 17.47 35.84 -25.12
C GLY A 7 16.56 35.65 -23.89
N LYS A 8 15.57 36.54 -23.72
CA LYS A 8 14.59 36.42 -22.63
C LYS A 8 13.57 35.29 -22.89
N THR A 9 13.12 35.13 -24.13
CA THR A 9 12.16 34.08 -24.50
C THR A 9 12.81 32.67 -24.36
N VAL A 10 14.06 32.52 -24.79
CA VAL A 10 14.81 31.27 -24.67
C VAL A 10 15.04 30.91 -23.19
N LYS A 11 15.41 31.88 -22.34
CA LYS A 11 15.59 31.63 -20.89
C LYS A 11 14.28 31.26 -20.22
N LEU A 12 13.15 31.85 -20.58
CA LEU A 12 11.82 31.53 -20.05
C LEU A 12 11.39 30.11 -20.46
N SER A 13 11.63 29.74 -21.72
CA SER A 13 11.32 28.39 -22.23
C SER A 13 12.14 27.30 -21.51
N ILE A 14 13.42 27.54 -21.27
CA ILE A 14 14.29 26.61 -20.52
C ILE A 14 13.79 26.46 -19.07
N LEU A 15 13.41 27.56 -18.43
CA LEU A 15 12.88 27.53 -17.06
C LEU A 15 11.58 26.74 -16.96
N CYS A 16 10.66 26.91 -17.93
CA CYS A 16 9.42 26.15 -18.00
C CYS A 16 9.67 24.64 -18.20
N VAL A 17 10.63 24.26 -19.02
CA VAL A 17 11.00 22.84 -19.23
C VAL A 17 11.60 22.24 -17.97
N ILE A 18 12.48 22.96 -17.27
CA ILE A 18 13.07 22.50 -16.01
C ILE A 18 11.98 22.34 -14.94
N MET A 19 11.08 23.31 -14.80
CA MET A 19 9.95 23.21 -13.86
C MET A 19 9.03 22.03 -14.18
N ALA A 20 8.68 21.82 -15.45
CA ALA A 20 7.87 20.68 -15.86
C ALA A 20 8.57 19.35 -15.57
N ALA A 21 9.88 19.25 -15.82
CA ALA A 21 10.68 18.08 -15.54
C ALA A 21 10.80 17.81 -14.03
N THR A 22 10.99 18.86 -13.21
CA THR A 22 11.03 18.69 -11.73
C THR A 22 9.68 18.31 -11.16
N ILE A 23 8.58 18.86 -11.67
CA ILE A 23 7.22 18.45 -11.27
C ILE A 23 6.96 16.99 -11.68
N ALA A 24 7.28 16.61 -12.91
CA ALA A 24 7.15 15.23 -13.37
C ALA A 24 8.00 14.26 -12.57
N PHE A 25 9.24 14.63 -12.22
CA PHE A 25 10.13 13.84 -11.38
C PHE A 25 9.63 13.75 -9.93
N SER A 26 9.10 14.84 -9.36
CA SER A 26 8.52 14.85 -8.02
C SER A 26 7.25 14.00 -7.96
N ILE A 27 6.41 14.08 -8.98
CA ILE A 27 5.24 13.21 -9.13
C ILE A 27 5.68 11.75 -9.26
N TRP A 28 6.69 11.45 -10.08
CA TRP A 28 7.25 10.11 -10.24
C TRP A 28 7.83 9.55 -8.94
N HIS A 29 8.54 10.37 -8.18
CA HIS A 29 9.24 9.93 -6.96
C HIS A 29 8.32 9.86 -5.73
N SER A 30 7.29 10.70 -5.66
CA SER A 30 6.31 10.67 -4.55
C SER A 30 5.25 9.57 -4.71
N TRP A 31 5.22 8.96 -5.89
CA TRP A 31 4.25 7.94 -6.22
C TRP A 31 4.96 6.58 -6.24
N GLY A 32 4.84 5.82 -5.14
CA GLY A 32 5.26 4.42 -5.09
C GLY A 32 4.54 3.63 -6.20
N TYR A 33 5.19 3.54 -7.38
CA TYR A 33 4.61 2.92 -8.56
C TYR A 33 4.87 1.42 -8.53
N CYS A 34 3.84 0.65 -8.25
CA CYS A 34 3.85 -0.79 -8.55
C CYS A 34 3.30 -0.99 -9.95
N ALA A 35 4.17 -1.24 -10.92
CA ALA A 35 3.81 -1.48 -12.31
C ALA A 35 3.36 -2.92 -12.55
N SER A 36 3.83 -3.85 -11.71
CA SER A 36 3.64 -5.29 -11.83
C SER A 36 3.45 -5.95 -10.46
N ALA A 37 2.98 -7.20 -10.45
CA ALA A 37 2.93 -8.01 -9.25
C ALA A 37 4.34 -8.33 -8.70
N ASP A 38 5.37 -8.33 -9.54
CA ASP A 38 6.76 -8.50 -9.13
C ASP A 38 7.28 -7.33 -8.31
N ASP A 39 6.86 -6.09 -8.60
CA ASP A 39 7.19 -4.91 -7.77
C ASP A 39 6.59 -5.05 -6.37
N VAL A 40 5.35 -5.53 -6.28
CA VAL A 40 4.69 -5.84 -5.00
C VAL A 40 5.41 -6.97 -4.27
N ALA A 41 5.84 -8.01 -5.00
CA ALA A 41 6.61 -9.12 -4.46
C ALA A 41 7.97 -8.66 -3.90
N GLN A 42 8.60 -7.67 -4.50
CA GLN A 42 9.82 -7.07 -3.97
C GLN A 42 9.58 -6.36 -2.64
N ILE A 43 8.49 -5.58 -2.52
CA ILE A 43 8.08 -4.95 -1.25
C ILE A 43 7.85 -6.03 -0.18
N PHE A 44 7.16 -7.12 -0.53
CA PHE A 44 6.93 -8.22 0.39
C PHE A 44 8.25 -8.85 0.86
N ARG A 45 9.14 -9.25 -0.05
CA ARG A 45 10.42 -9.90 0.29
C ARG A 45 11.32 -9.03 1.18
N GLN A 46 11.28 -7.72 1.01
CA GLN A 46 12.04 -6.78 1.86
C GLN A 46 11.47 -6.67 3.27
N ASN A 47 10.20 -7.00 3.47
CA ASN A 47 9.47 -6.83 4.73
C ASN A 47 8.78 -8.13 5.19
N GLU A 48 9.17 -9.30 4.68
CA GLU A 48 8.52 -10.60 4.88
C GLU A 48 8.24 -10.89 6.37
N GLN A 49 9.26 -10.82 7.20
CA GLN A 49 9.13 -11.07 8.64
C GLN A 49 8.12 -10.14 9.32
N LEU A 50 8.01 -8.92 8.83
CA LEU A 50 7.09 -7.94 9.40
C LEU A 50 5.64 -8.24 9.00
N PHE A 51 5.42 -8.68 7.76
CA PHE A 51 4.10 -9.16 7.30
C PHE A 51 3.67 -10.41 8.08
N GLU A 52 4.56 -11.39 8.26
CA GLU A 52 4.28 -12.60 9.02
C GLU A 52 3.96 -12.32 10.49
N ARG A 53 4.73 -11.43 11.14
CA ARG A 53 4.45 -10.98 12.50
C ARG A 53 3.09 -10.30 12.62
N CYS A 54 2.76 -9.45 11.63
CA CYS A 54 1.47 -8.76 11.60
C CYS A 54 0.32 -9.75 11.44
N GLN A 55 0.42 -10.68 10.51
CA GLN A 55 -0.58 -11.71 10.27
C GLN A 55 -0.80 -12.57 11.54
N SER A 56 0.28 -13.06 12.16
CA SER A 56 0.22 -13.84 13.40
C SER A 56 -0.38 -13.05 14.59
N ALA A 57 -0.16 -11.73 14.63
CA ALA A 57 -0.78 -10.88 15.63
C ALA A 57 -2.29 -10.69 15.38
N LEU A 58 -2.69 -10.58 14.11
CA LEU A 58 -4.09 -10.46 13.71
C LEU A 58 -4.90 -11.74 13.99
N GLU A 59 -4.29 -12.92 13.88
CA GLU A 59 -4.95 -14.19 14.28
C GLU A 59 -5.31 -14.23 15.77
N ARG A 60 -4.54 -13.53 16.60
CA ARG A 60 -4.82 -13.44 18.05
C ARG A 60 -5.91 -12.44 18.39
N GLU A 61 -6.31 -11.61 17.41
CA GLU A 61 -7.33 -10.57 17.55
C GLU A 61 -8.48 -10.81 16.53
N PRO A 62 -9.16 -11.97 16.58
CA PRO A 62 -10.09 -12.41 15.52
C PRO A 62 -11.32 -11.50 15.35
N ALA A 63 -11.62 -10.66 16.33
CA ALA A 63 -12.70 -9.69 16.26
C ALA A 63 -12.41 -8.50 15.33
N ILE A 64 -11.12 -8.22 15.04
CA ILE A 64 -10.73 -7.12 14.16
C ILE A 64 -10.92 -7.54 12.71
N SER A 65 -11.74 -6.79 11.95
CA SER A 65 -11.99 -7.08 10.53
C SER A 65 -11.34 -6.08 9.58
N HIS A 66 -11.05 -4.86 10.02
CA HIS A 66 -10.45 -3.81 9.20
C HIS A 66 -9.57 -2.90 10.03
N ILE A 67 -8.46 -2.45 9.41
CA ILE A 67 -7.60 -1.36 9.90
C ILE A 67 -7.39 -0.42 8.71
N VAL A 68 -7.68 0.87 8.86
CA VAL A 68 -7.58 1.86 7.80
C VAL A 68 -6.65 2.98 8.23
N PHE A 69 -5.70 3.30 7.36
CA PHE A 69 -4.69 4.33 7.56
C PHE A 69 -5.14 5.64 6.89
N ARG A 70 -4.76 6.78 7.45
CA ARG A 70 -5.00 8.08 6.83
C ARG A 70 -4.11 8.25 5.60
N GLU A 71 -4.71 8.71 4.52
CA GLU A 71 -3.96 9.14 3.35
C GLU A 71 -3.22 10.44 3.66
N GLY A 72 -1.89 10.46 3.47
CA GLY A 72 -1.12 11.69 3.30
C GLY A 72 -0.58 12.38 4.55
N GLU A 73 -0.76 11.87 5.74
CA GLU A 73 -0.10 12.40 6.95
C GLU A 73 1.01 11.46 7.40
N CYS A 74 2.24 11.97 7.51
CA CYS A 74 3.43 11.25 8.00
C CYS A 74 3.38 10.91 9.50
N VAL A 75 2.22 10.73 10.06
CA VAL A 75 2.05 10.31 11.45
C VAL A 75 1.28 9.02 11.42
N SER A 76 1.89 7.94 11.91
CA SER A 76 1.31 6.61 12.07
C SER A 76 -0.02 6.69 12.83
N ASN A 77 -1.11 6.88 12.09
CA ASN A 77 -2.42 6.96 12.69
C ASN A 77 -3.39 6.08 11.93
N VAL A 78 -3.67 4.93 12.52
CA VAL A 78 -4.88 4.19 12.19
C VAL A 78 -6.06 5.18 12.30
N SER A 79 -6.70 5.46 11.17
CA SER A 79 -7.85 6.38 11.13
C SER A 79 -9.03 5.77 11.84
N TYR A 80 -9.24 4.48 11.61
CA TYR A 80 -10.24 3.68 12.31
C TYR A 80 -9.95 2.18 12.14
N TYR A 81 -10.50 1.40 13.04
CA TYR A 81 -10.52 -0.07 12.98
C TYR A 81 -11.94 -0.56 13.23
N CYS A 82 -12.23 -1.79 12.82
CA CYS A 82 -13.55 -2.41 12.98
C CYS A 82 -13.45 -3.68 13.79
N ILE A 83 -14.22 -3.76 14.87
CA ILE A 83 -14.40 -4.94 15.72
C ILE A 83 -15.87 -5.33 15.67
N ASP A 84 -16.18 -6.59 15.35
CA ASP A 84 -17.55 -7.13 15.30
C ASP A 84 -18.54 -6.25 14.50
N GLY A 85 -18.06 -5.63 13.41
CA GLY A 85 -18.87 -4.74 12.57
C GLY A 85 -19.02 -3.31 13.10
N VAL A 86 -18.45 -2.96 14.25
CA VAL A 86 -18.47 -1.61 14.83
C VAL A 86 -17.17 -0.89 14.51
N TYR A 87 -17.27 0.34 14.02
CA TYR A 87 -16.12 1.17 13.67
C TYR A 87 -15.70 2.06 14.84
N TYR A 88 -14.42 2.03 15.15
CA TYR A 88 -13.80 2.82 16.21
C TYR A 88 -12.72 3.73 15.61
N ALA A 89 -12.67 4.98 16.06
CA ALA A 89 -11.61 5.91 15.68
C ALA A 89 -10.43 5.80 16.65
N GLY A 90 -9.20 5.91 16.15
CA GLY A 90 -7.99 5.98 16.96
C GLY A 90 -7.19 4.69 17.03
N ALA A 91 -6.41 4.53 18.09
CA ALA A 91 -5.45 3.44 18.26
C ALA A 91 -6.12 2.06 18.38
N ILE A 92 -5.52 1.04 17.76
CA ILE A 92 -5.94 -0.35 17.85
C ILE A 92 -5.80 -0.81 19.31
N PRO A 93 -6.79 -1.54 19.86
CA PRO A 93 -6.63 -2.17 21.16
C PRO A 93 -5.52 -3.25 21.07
N GLY A 94 -4.71 -3.34 22.13
CA GLY A 94 -3.58 -4.27 22.13
C GLY A 94 -2.27 -3.62 21.70
N LYS A 95 -1.40 -3.40 22.67
CA LYS A 95 -0.12 -2.70 22.46
C LYS A 95 0.79 -3.42 21.47
N GLU A 96 0.77 -4.76 21.45
CA GLU A 96 1.61 -5.56 20.56
C GLU A 96 1.21 -5.38 19.11
N LEU A 97 -0.07 -5.57 18.79
CA LEU A 97 -0.58 -5.38 17.43
C LEU A 97 -0.41 -3.94 16.95
N ALA A 98 -0.70 -2.95 17.81
CA ALA A 98 -0.53 -1.55 17.48
C ALA A 98 0.91 -1.20 17.10
N ASN A 99 1.90 -1.74 17.83
CA ASN A 99 3.32 -1.53 17.52
C ASN A 99 3.70 -2.18 16.18
N ILE A 100 3.29 -3.44 15.93
CA ILE A 100 3.61 -4.15 14.69
C ILE A 100 2.97 -3.45 13.49
N VAL A 101 1.72 -3.02 13.60
CA VAL A 101 1.02 -2.28 12.55
C VAL A 101 1.70 -0.95 12.27
N SER A 102 2.15 -0.25 13.30
CA SER A 102 2.91 1.00 13.13
C SER A 102 4.28 0.78 12.47
N GLU A 103 5.00 -0.30 12.83
CA GLU A 103 6.25 -0.67 12.16
C GLU A 103 6.00 -0.94 10.67
N LEU A 104 4.94 -1.71 10.36
CA LEU A 104 4.58 -2.06 8.98
C LEU A 104 4.16 -0.83 8.16
N GLU A 105 3.37 0.07 8.72
CA GLU A 105 2.97 1.33 8.08
C GLU A 105 4.18 2.21 7.74
N ASN A 106 5.17 2.27 8.64
CA ASN A 106 6.39 3.04 8.39
C ASN A 106 7.31 2.42 7.32
N ALA A 107 7.25 1.09 7.15
CA ALA A 107 8.09 0.36 6.20
C ALA A 107 7.45 0.23 4.80
N VAL A 108 6.11 0.22 4.74
CA VAL A 108 5.35 -0.11 3.54
C VAL A 108 4.20 0.91 3.36
N PRO A 109 3.94 1.40 2.14
CA PRO A 109 2.85 2.34 1.89
C PRO A 109 1.48 1.64 2.00
N LEU A 110 1.03 1.43 3.22
CA LEU A 110 -0.26 0.79 3.50
C LEU A 110 -1.40 1.80 3.41
N ARG A 111 -2.49 1.36 2.78
CA ARG A 111 -3.76 2.06 2.77
C ARG A 111 -4.78 1.44 3.73
N ARG A 112 -4.83 0.10 3.76
CA ARG A 112 -5.80 -0.65 4.55
C ARG A 112 -5.32 -2.08 4.75
N ILE A 113 -5.66 -2.66 5.90
CA ILE A 113 -5.60 -4.10 6.14
C ILE A 113 -7.04 -4.59 6.28
N GLN A 114 -7.41 -5.60 5.51
CA GLN A 114 -8.71 -6.26 5.60
C GLN A 114 -8.49 -7.68 6.11
N ILE A 115 -9.19 -8.04 7.18
CA ILE A 115 -9.06 -9.31 7.87
C ILE A 115 -10.38 -10.09 7.73
N ARG A 116 -10.29 -11.36 7.40
CA ARG A 116 -11.43 -12.26 7.30
C ARG A 116 -11.10 -13.60 7.97
N ASP A 117 -12.13 -14.32 8.33
CA ASP A 117 -12.04 -15.67 8.90
C ASP A 117 -11.07 -15.72 10.11
N GLY A 118 -11.11 -14.68 10.98
CA GLY A 118 -10.30 -14.61 12.18
C GLY A 118 -8.79 -14.56 11.93
N GLY A 119 -8.35 -13.88 10.87
CA GLY A 119 -6.94 -13.75 10.51
C GLY A 119 -6.40 -14.78 9.52
N LYS A 120 -7.22 -15.78 9.16
CA LYS A 120 -6.84 -16.81 8.16
C LYS A 120 -6.76 -16.28 6.73
N LYS A 121 -7.41 -15.15 6.49
CA LYS A 121 -7.39 -14.40 5.22
C LYS A 121 -7.13 -12.95 5.50
N VAL A 122 -5.95 -12.46 5.11
CA VAL A 122 -5.56 -11.06 5.33
C VAL A 122 -5.14 -10.42 4.02
N ASN A 123 -5.71 -9.25 3.73
CA ASN A 123 -5.31 -8.44 2.58
C ASN A 123 -4.70 -7.12 3.04
N PHE A 124 -3.45 -6.93 2.71
CA PHE A 124 -2.71 -5.68 2.89
C PHE A 124 -2.82 -4.87 1.60
N PHE A 125 -3.73 -3.92 1.56
CA PHE A 125 -3.87 -2.99 0.44
C PHE A 125 -2.76 -1.95 0.49
N LEU A 126 -2.01 -1.85 -0.60
CA LEU A 126 -0.97 -0.85 -0.74
C LEU A 126 -1.54 0.44 -1.33
N GLN A 127 -0.97 1.57 -0.92
CA GLN A 127 -1.20 2.85 -1.57
C GLN A 127 -0.40 2.87 -2.87
N VAL A 128 -1.06 2.58 -3.98
CA VAL A 128 -0.48 2.73 -5.31
C VAL A 128 -0.98 4.00 -5.94
N SER A 129 -0.08 4.66 -6.60
CA SER A 129 -0.29 5.97 -7.18
C SER A 129 -1.12 6.01 -8.46
N ASN A 130 -1.61 4.87 -8.94
CA ASN A 130 -2.43 4.83 -10.13
C ASN A 130 -3.92 4.84 -9.76
N LEU A 131 -4.64 5.85 -10.24
CA LEU A 131 -6.09 6.01 -10.08
C LEU A 131 -6.92 4.81 -10.58
N LEU A 132 -6.31 3.90 -11.34
CA LEU A 132 -6.99 2.79 -12.01
C LEU A 132 -6.59 1.39 -11.49
N ASN A 133 -5.49 1.27 -10.75
CA ASN A 133 -4.99 -0.03 -10.29
C ASN A 133 -4.86 -0.03 -8.77
N ALA A 134 -5.34 -1.09 -8.13
CA ALA A 134 -5.02 -1.40 -6.75
C ALA A 134 -3.91 -2.46 -6.73
N ALA A 135 -3.04 -2.39 -5.74
CA ALA A 135 -2.06 -3.43 -5.48
C ALA A 135 -2.17 -3.89 -4.02
N GLY A 136 -1.73 -5.09 -3.76
CA GLY A 136 -1.76 -5.60 -2.40
C GLY A 136 -1.08 -6.95 -2.26
N ILE A 137 -1.07 -7.38 -0.99
CA ILE A 137 -0.47 -8.64 -0.56
C ILE A 137 -1.56 -9.42 0.18
N TRP A 138 -1.86 -10.62 -0.29
CA TRP A 138 -2.79 -11.55 0.34
C TRP A 138 -2.04 -12.62 1.13
N TYR A 139 -2.46 -12.85 2.36
CA TYR A 139 -2.26 -14.09 3.08
C TYR A 139 -3.53 -14.94 3.02
N LEU A 140 -3.42 -16.23 2.64
CA LEU A 140 -4.51 -17.17 2.48
C LEU A 140 -4.09 -18.52 3.10
N GLU A 141 -4.55 -18.85 4.31
CA GLU A 141 -4.20 -20.08 5.01
C GLU A 141 -4.53 -21.35 4.20
N ASP A 142 -5.64 -21.34 3.48
CA ASP A 142 -6.14 -22.48 2.68
C ASP A 142 -5.52 -22.58 1.27
N GLY A 143 -4.52 -21.75 0.98
CA GLY A 143 -3.61 -21.93 -0.16
C GLY A 143 -4.19 -21.78 -1.55
N GLY A 144 -5.03 -20.78 -1.84
CA GLY A 144 -5.38 -20.56 -3.24
C GLY A 144 -6.22 -19.33 -3.54
N LEU A 145 -5.72 -18.49 -4.43
CA LEU A 145 -6.50 -17.41 -5.06
C LEU A 145 -7.73 -17.93 -5.83
N ASP A 146 -7.74 -19.21 -6.19
CA ASP A 146 -8.83 -19.85 -6.96
C ASP A 146 -10.15 -19.92 -6.20
N THR A 147 -10.12 -19.91 -4.87
CA THR A 147 -11.31 -19.95 -4.02
C THR A 147 -11.95 -18.59 -3.81
N MET A 148 -11.33 -17.52 -4.30
CA MET A 148 -11.82 -16.16 -4.09
C MET A 148 -12.54 -15.62 -5.32
N HIS A 149 -13.74 -15.10 -5.13
CA HIS A 149 -14.49 -14.32 -6.13
C HIS A 149 -13.74 -13.08 -6.65
N ILE A 150 -12.54 -12.80 -6.12
CA ILE A 150 -11.68 -11.64 -6.43
C ILE A 150 -10.84 -11.87 -7.69
N LYS A 151 -10.65 -13.12 -8.14
CA LYS A 151 -9.85 -13.44 -9.34
C LYS A 151 -10.29 -12.67 -10.59
N THR A 152 -11.56 -12.28 -10.67
CA THR A 152 -12.11 -11.51 -11.80
C THR A 152 -11.52 -10.10 -11.91
N TYR A 153 -10.95 -9.55 -10.84
CA TYR A 153 -10.42 -8.18 -10.79
C TYR A 153 -8.89 -8.14 -10.76
N ILE A 154 -8.22 -9.29 -10.54
CA ILE A 154 -6.77 -9.37 -10.51
C ILE A 154 -6.25 -9.51 -11.94
N LYS A 155 -5.42 -8.56 -12.38
CA LYS A 155 -4.73 -8.63 -13.67
C LYS A 155 -3.52 -9.55 -13.62
N GLU A 156 -2.77 -9.47 -12.55
CA GLU A 156 -1.52 -10.17 -12.35
C GLU A 156 -1.35 -10.54 -10.89
N SER A 157 -0.83 -11.74 -10.63
CA SER A 157 -0.50 -12.20 -9.29
C SER A 157 0.71 -13.12 -9.31
N VAL A 158 1.51 -13.05 -8.24
CA VAL A 158 2.69 -13.89 -7.99
C VAL A 158 2.59 -14.45 -6.58
N GLU A 159 2.77 -15.77 -6.45
CA GLU A 159 2.98 -16.39 -5.13
C GLU A 159 4.43 -16.14 -4.71
N CYS A 160 4.63 -15.43 -3.60
CA CYS A 160 5.95 -15.05 -3.13
C CYS A 160 6.59 -16.15 -2.28
N ILE A 161 5.81 -16.69 -1.36
CA ILE A 161 6.08 -17.87 -0.53
C ILE A 161 4.72 -18.57 -0.28
N PRO A 162 4.68 -19.81 0.22
CA PRO A 162 3.43 -20.51 0.48
C PRO A 162 2.41 -19.66 1.26
N ASN A 163 1.19 -19.58 0.74
CA ASN A 163 0.06 -18.81 1.28
C ASN A 163 0.14 -17.28 1.11
N TRP A 164 1.22 -16.74 0.54
CA TRP A 164 1.38 -15.30 0.32
C TRP A 164 1.40 -14.93 -1.15
N PHE A 165 0.46 -14.10 -1.57
CA PHE A 165 0.24 -13.70 -2.96
C PHE A 165 0.32 -12.19 -3.11
N CYS A 166 1.17 -11.73 -3.99
CA CYS A 166 1.30 -10.34 -4.38
C CYS A 166 0.50 -10.11 -5.65
N TYR A 167 -0.28 -9.03 -5.74
CA TYR A 167 -1.18 -8.81 -6.87
C TYR A 167 -1.31 -7.34 -7.26
N ILE A 168 -1.74 -7.14 -8.52
CA ILE A 168 -2.28 -5.88 -9.03
C ILE A 168 -3.63 -6.12 -9.74
N THR A 169 -4.51 -5.11 -9.74
CA THR A 169 -5.84 -5.15 -10.38
C THR A 169 -5.90 -4.28 -11.61
#